data_e0471104455f7db0ada72b9344fcf0c9
#
_entry.id   e0471104455f7db0ada72b9344fcf0c9
#
_cell.length_a   1.000
_cell.length_b   1.000
_cell.length_c   1.000
_cell.angle_alpha   90.00
_cell.angle_beta   90.00
_cell.angle_gamma   90.00
#
_symmetry.space_group_name_H-M   'P 1'
#
loop_
_entity.id
_entity.type
_entity.pdbx_description
1 polymer ?
#
loop_
_entity_poly.entity_id
_entity_poly.type
_entity_poly.pdbx_seq_one_letter_code
_entity_poly.pdbx_strand_id
1 'polypeptide(L)'
;PGEILTRGTNVMLGYYKNPEASHAVLDKDGWFHTGDLATMAPSGHIYIKGRIKNMLLGANGQNVYPEEIEDKLNNMPLVGESIIIQRDTKLIALVHPEIEDKEAMDFDDDDVKGIMDENLKTLNNQLPPFCKIAAIEIQKEEFQKTAKKSIKRYLYK
;
A
#
# COMPACT_ATOMS: atom_id res chain seq x y z
N PRO A 1 6.26 6.40 14.19
CA PRO A 1 6.94 6.30 12.90
C PRO A 1 7.51 7.66 12.46
N GLY A 2 8.60 7.63 11.70
CA GLY A 2 9.24 8.79 11.11
C GLY A 2 9.70 8.49 9.70
N GLU A 3 10.07 9.55 8.93
CA GLU A 3 10.67 9.36 7.61
C GLU A 3 12.07 8.75 7.74
N ILE A 4 12.40 7.83 6.84
CA ILE A 4 13.76 7.30 6.71
C ILE A 4 14.61 8.34 5.97
N LEU A 5 15.64 8.83 6.65
CA LEU A 5 16.64 9.69 6.04
C LEU A 5 17.95 8.91 5.90
N THR A 6 18.67 9.11 4.81
CA THR A 6 19.99 8.49 4.62
C THR A 6 21.02 9.51 4.14
N ARG A 7 22.27 9.35 4.56
CA ARG A 7 23.40 10.18 4.15
C ARG A 7 24.63 9.33 4.03
N GLY A 8 25.45 9.60 3.03
CA GLY A 8 26.71 8.89 2.81
C GLY A 8 27.17 8.99 1.36
N THR A 9 28.32 8.40 1.08
CA THR A 9 28.92 8.43 -0.27
C THR A 9 28.16 7.64 -1.32
N ASN A 10 27.21 6.82 -0.89
CA ASN A 10 26.31 6.04 -1.75
C ASN A 10 25.02 6.77 -2.11
N VAL A 11 24.79 7.97 -1.54
CA VAL A 11 23.65 8.81 -1.93
C VAL A 11 23.92 9.46 -3.27
N MET A 12 22.90 9.52 -4.14
CA MET A 12 22.98 10.13 -5.46
C MET A 12 23.37 11.61 -5.38
N LEU A 13 24.00 12.14 -6.43
CA LEU A 13 24.26 13.57 -6.57
C LEU A 13 23.00 14.37 -6.94
N GLY A 14 22.00 13.73 -7.49
CA GLY A 14 20.72 14.31 -7.89
C GLY A 14 20.09 13.57 -9.08
N TYR A 15 18.91 14.00 -9.47
CA TYR A 15 18.23 13.52 -10.67
C TYR A 15 18.79 14.22 -11.91
N TYR A 16 19.13 13.44 -12.93
CA TYR A 16 19.70 13.96 -14.16
C TYR A 16 18.77 14.98 -14.83
N LYS A 17 19.31 16.18 -15.11
CA LYS A 17 18.57 17.30 -15.70
C LYS A 17 17.27 17.70 -15.00
N ASN A 18 17.12 17.37 -13.69
CA ASN A 18 15.96 17.72 -12.89
C ASN A 18 16.38 18.25 -11.51
N PRO A 19 16.86 19.51 -11.45
CA PRO A 19 17.30 20.13 -10.20
C PRO A 19 16.16 20.31 -9.20
N GLU A 20 14.96 20.60 -9.67
CA GLU A 20 13.79 20.77 -8.80
C GLU A 20 13.48 19.48 -8.02
N ALA A 21 13.38 18.34 -8.71
CA ALA A 21 13.18 17.05 -8.05
C ALA A 21 14.36 16.68 -7.14
N SER A 22 15.59 17.09 -7.48
CA SER A 22 16.78 16.86 -6.65
C SER A 22 16.69 17.64 -5.34
N HIS A 23 16.35 18.94 -5.40
CA HIS A 23 16.20 19.79 -4.21
C HIS A 23 15.02 19.37 -3.32
N ALA A 24 13.99 18.74 -3.90
CA ALA A 24 12.85 18.23 -3.15
C ALA A 24 13.21 17.05 -2.22
N VAL A 25 14.30 16.33 -2.51
CA VAL A 25 14.69 15.10 -1.80
C VAL A 25 16.09 15.13 -1.20
N LEU A 26 16.94 16.07 -1.58
CA LEU A 26 18.28 16.25 -1.01
C LEU A 26 18.31 17.59 -0.27
N ASP A 27 18.54 17.54 1.03
CA ASP A 27 18.69 18.75 1.82
C ASP A 27 20.12 19.34 1.73
N LYS A 28 20.29 20.54 2.28
CA LYS A 28 21.59 21.26 2.28
C LYS A 28 22.70 20.56 3.09
N ASP A 29 22.33 19.66 4.00
CA ASP A 29 23.23 18.93 4.87
C ASP A 29 23.58 17.54 4.31
N GLY A 30 23.09 17.23 3.09
CA GLY A 30 23.36 16.02 2.35
C GLY A 30 22.52 14.81 2.77
N TRP A 31 21.40 15.04 3.47
CA TRP A 31 20.44 13.99 3.74
C TRP A 31 19.50 13.79 2.57
N PHE A 32 19.30 12.53 2.23
CA PHE A 32 18.31 12.10 1.23
C PHE A 32 17.03 11.70 1.94
N HIS A 33 15.96 12.39 1.64
CA HIS A 33 14.58 12.12 2.06
C HIS A 33 14.00 11.00 1.20
N THR A 34 13.87 9.81 1.76
CA THR A 34 13.43 8.63 0.99
C THR A 34 11.95 8.67 0.65
N GLY A 35 11.15 9.41 1.41
CA GLY A 35 9.70 9.38 1.35
C GLY A 35 9.09 8.10 1.94
N ASP A 36 9.88 7.25 2.57
CA ASP A 36 9.44 6.04 3.24
C ASP A 36 9.30 6.28 4.75
N LEU A 37 8.19 5.82 5.32
CA LEU A 37 7.93 5.84 6.75
C LEU A 37 8.34 4.54 7.40
N ALA A 38 8.94 4.65 8.58
CA ALA A 38 9.34 3.49 9.37
C ALA A 38 9.24 3.74 10.87
N THR A 39 9.30 2.66 11.64
CA THR A 39 9.57 2.65 13.07
C THR A 39 10.90 1.95 13.32
N MET A 40 11.65 2.42 14.33
CA MET A 40 12.88 1.79 14.75
C MET A 40 12.69 1.15 16.13
N ALA A 41 13.01 -0.13 16.24
CA ALA A 41 13.02 -0.82 17.51
C ALA A 41 14.25 -0.42 18.35
N PRO A 42 14.23 -0.63 19.68
CA PRO A 42 15.40 -0.39 20.53
C PRO A 42 16.65 -1.18 20.11
N SER A 43 16.46 -2.32 19.43
CA SER A 43 17.54 -3.14 18.85
C SER A 43 18.18 -2.54 17.60
N GLY A 44 17.66 -1.40 17.07
CA GLY A 44 18.12 -0.79 15.84
C GLY A 44 17.48 -1.32 14.56
N HIS A 45 16.60 -2.33 14.66
CA HIS A 45 15.87 -2.82 13.48
C HIS A 45 14.85 -1.79 13.01
N ILE A 46 14.80 -1.58 11.69
CA ILE A 46 13.87 -0.65 11.04
C ILE A 46 12.75 -1.45 10.39
N TYR A 47 11.51 -1.08 10.72
CA TYR A 47 10.28 -1.67 10.17
C TYR A 47 9.60 -0.64 9.28
N ILE A 48 9.58 -0.90 7.97
CA ILE A 48 8.93 -0.02 6.99
C ILE A 48 7.42 -0.11 7.17
N LYS A 49 6.75 1.06 7.15
CA LYS A 49 5.30 1.21 7.29
C LYS A 49 4.60 1.51 5.98
N GLY A 50 5.28 2.18 5.07
CA GLY A 50 4.74 2.59 3.78
C GLY A 50 5.35 3.89 3.28
N ARG A 51 4.69 4.50 2.30
CA ARG A 51 5.12 5.78 1.71
C ARG A 51 4.36 6.95 2.34
N ILE A 52 5.07 8.06 2.61
CA ILE A 52 4.46 9.30 3.13
C ILE A 52 3.28 9.74 2.26
N LYS A 53 3.47 9.75 0.94
CA LYS A 53 2.45 10.21 -0.01
C LYS A 53 1.23 9.28 -0.16
N ASN A 54 1.32 8.06 0.33
CA ASN A 54 0.23 7.08 0.27
C ASN A 54 -0.53 7.01 1.59
N MET A 55 0.01 7.59 2.66
CA MET A 55 -0.62 7.63 3.97
C MET A 55 -2.01 8.28 3.86
N LEU A 56 -3.00 7.65 4.46
CA LEU A 56 -4.37 8.14 4.53
C LEU A 56 -4.66 8.68 5.92
N LEU A 57 -5.55 9.66 5.99
CA LEU A 57 -6.00 10.20 7.27
C LEU A 57 -7.33 9.55 7.63
N GLY A 58 -7.33 8.71 8.66
CA GLY A 58 -8.56 8.08 9.17
C GLY A 58 -9.55 9.10 9.69
N ALA A 59 -10.83 8.70 9.80
CA ALA A 59 -11.92 9.59 10.23
C ALA A 59 -11.71 10.21 11.64
N ASN A 60 -10.90 9.56 12.47
CA ASN A 60 -10.52 10.03 13.80
C ASN A 60 -9.21 10.83 13.85
N GLY A 61 -8.66 11.20 12.68
CA GLY A 61 -7.39 11.94 12.58
C GLY A 61 -6.12 11.06 12.75
N GLN A 62 -6.25 9.75 12.84
CA GLN A 62 -5.11 8.85 12.91
C GLN A 62 -4.57 8.50 11.52
N ASN A 63 -3.25 8.33 11.45
CA ASN A 63 -2.58 7.93 10.22
C ASN A 63 -2.85 6.45 9.93
N VAL A 64 -3.32 6.17 8.71
CA VAL A 64 -3.49 4.83 8.18
C VAL A 64 -2.43 4.59 7.11
N TYR A 65 -1.76 3.47 7.20
CA TYR A 65 -0.72 3.04 6.26
C TYR A 65 -1.29 1.95 5.35
N PRO A 66 -1.69 2.30 4.12
CA PRO A 66 -2.35 1.36 3.20
C PRO A 66 -1.53 0.10 2.97
N GLU A 67 -0.22 0.24 2.83
CA GLU A 67 0.69 -0.86 2.53
C GLU A 67 0.69 -1.94 3.62
N GLU A 68 0.52 -1.59 4.89
CA GLU A 68 0.41 -2.58 5.98
C GLU A 68 -0.87 -3.40 5.91
N ILE A 69 -1.95 -2.80 5.42
CA ILE A 69 -3.24 -3.48 5.24
C ILE A 69 -3.18 -4.36 4.00
N GLU A 70 -2.63 -3.83 2.92
CA GLU A 70 -2.45 -4.53 1.64
C GLU A 70 -1.55 -5.75 1.78
N ASP A 71 -0.46 -5.64 2.56
CA ASP A 71 0.42 -6.78 2.84
C ASP A 71 -0.35 -7.93 3.50
N LYS A 72 -1.23 -7.63 4.45
CA LYS A 72 -2.09 -8.65 5.08
C LYS A 72 -3.10 -9.23 4.08
N LEU A 73 -3.74 -8.36 3.30
CA LEU A 73 -4.78 -8.75 2.35
C LEU A 73 -4.21 -9.59 1.20
N ASN A 74 -3.04 -9.23 0.67
CA ASN A 74 -2.36 -9.97 -0.40
C ASN A 74 -1.89 -11.38 -0.01
N ASN A 75 -1.89 -11.71 1.29
CA ASN A 75 -1.62 -13.05 1.80
C ASN A 75 -2.90 -13.86 2.07
N MET A 76 -4.07 -13.36 1.65
CA MET A 76 -5.36 -14.05 1.83
C MET A 76 -5.78 -14.82 0.57
N PRO A 77 -6.69 -15.82 0.70
CA PRO A 77 -7.14 -16.62 -0.41
C PRO A 77 -7.66 -15.80 -1.60
N LEU A 78 -7.28 -16.19 -2.80
CA LEU A 78 -7.67 -15.58 -4.09
C LEU A 78 -7.33 -14.09 -4.24
N VAL A 79 -6.45 -13.53 -3.43
CA VAL A 79 -5.99 -12.14 -3.58
C VAL A 79 -4.68 -12.13 -4.34
N GLY A 80 -4.69 -11.70 -5.60
CA GLY A 80 -3.49 -11.50 -6.39
C GLY A 80 -2.81 -10.17 -6.06
N GLU A 81 -3.55 -9.10 -6.17
CA GLU A 81 -3.07 -7.76 -5.85
C GLU A 81 -4.17 -6.92 -5.21
N SER A 82 -3.80 -6.04 -4.31
CA SER A 82 -4.76 -5.12 -3.70
C SER A 82 -4.19 -3.73 -3.52
N ILE A 83 -5.08 -2.74 -3.46
CA ILE A 83 -4.80 -1.39 -3.00
C ILE A 83 -5.91 -0.92 -2.07
N ILE A 84 -5.51 -0.19 -1.03
CA ILE A 84 -6.45 0.47 -0.13
C ILE A 84 -6.59 1.92 -0.58
N ILE A 85 -7.83 2.33 -0.79
CA ILE A 85 -8.21 3.70 -1.12
C ILE A 85 -9.14 4.26 -0.06
N GLN A 86 -9.32 5.57 -0.08
CA GLN A 86 -10.30 6.24 0.76
C GLN A 86 -11.35 6.91 -0.13
N ARG A 87 -12.63 6.55 0.09
CA ARG A 87 -13.77 7.26 -0.49
C ARG A 87 -14.58 7.86 0.65
N ASP A 88 -14.80 9.16 0.59
CA ASP A 88 -15.34 9.95 1.68
C ASP A 88 -14.50 9.75 2.96
N THR A 89 -15.02 9.07 3.95
CA THR A 89 -14.31 8.74 5.20
C THR A 89 -14.06 7.25 5.39
N LYS A 90 -14.40 6.42 4.39
CA LYS A 90 -14.33 4.97 4.46
C LYS A 90 -13.11 4.44 3.72
N LEU A 91 -12.45 3.46 4.31
CA LEU A 91 -11.40 2.70 3.64
C LEU A 91 -12.04 1.57 2.82
N ILE A 92 -11.64 1.45 1.57
CA ILE A 92 -12.11 0.43 0.63
C ILE A 92 -10.90 -0.28 0.06
N ALA A 93 -10.96 -1.60 0.00
CA ALA A 93 -9.96 -2.40 -0.68
C ALA A 93 -10.42 -2.68 -2.11
N LEU A 94 -9.61 -2.29 -3.09
CA LEU A 94 -9.74 -2.78 -4.45
C LEU A 94 -8.85 -4.01 -4.58
N VAL A 95 -9.41 -5.11 -5.07
CA VAL A 95 -8.70 -6.40 -5.16
C VAL A 95 -8.81 -6.92 -6.59
N HIS A 96 -7.67 -7.23 -7.20
CA HIS A 96 -7.62 -8.07 -8.40
C HIS A 96 -7.37 -9.51 -7.95
N PRO A 97 -8.34 -10.43 -8.18
CA PRO A 97 -8.18 -11.82 -7.75
C PRO A 97 -7.17 -12.54 -8.66
N GLU A 98 -6.33 -13.37 -8.05
CA GLU A 98 -5.49 -14.32 -8.76
C GLU A 98 -6.22 -15.67 -8.79
N ILE A 99 -6.72 -16.01 -9.95
CA ILE A 99 -7.37 -17.30 -10.20
C ILE A 99 -6.44 -18.06 -11.17
N GLU A 100 -5.54 -18.84 -10.59
CA GLU A 100 -4.73 -19.79 -11.36
C GLU A 100 -5.67 -20.89 -11.87
N ASP A 101 -5.75 -21.09 -13.18
CA ASP A 101 -6.63 -22.04 -13.87
C ASP A 101 -8.15 -21.84 -13.61
N LYS A 102 -8.74 -20.80 -14.23
CA LYS A 102 -10.20 -20.65 -14.29
C LYS A 102 -10.95 -21.88 -14.83
N GLU A 103 -10.26 -22.72 -15.62
CA GLU A 103 -10.83 -23.94 -16.19
C GLU A 103 -10.75 -25.16 -15.25
N ALA A 104 -9.87 -25.13 -14.24
CA ALA A 104 -9.68 -26.24 -13.30
C ALA A 104 -10.47 -26.07 -11.99
N MET A 105 -10.82 -24.85 -11.62
CA MET A 105 -11.71 -24.54 -10.50
C MET A 105 -12.98 -23.89 -11.06
N ASP A 106 -14.10 -24.56 -10.87
CA ASP A 106 -15.45 -24.14 -11.31
C ASP A 106 -15.98 -22.99 -10.39
N PHE A 107 -15.12 -21.95 -10.18
CA PHE A 107 -15.47 -20.77 -9.39
C PHE A 107 -16.28 -19.80 -10.24
N ASP A 108 -17.51 -19.55 -9.82
CA ASP A 108 -18.30 -18.49 -10.37
C ASP A 108 -18.05 -17.13 -9.67
N ASP A 109 -18.64 -16.06 -10.18
CA ASP A 109 -18.50 -14.70 -9.61
C ASP A 109 -19.04 -14.63 -8.15
N ASP A 110 -20.01 -15.48 -7.79
CA ASP A 110 -20.57 -15.52 -6.45
C ASP A 110 -19.65 -16.24 -5.46
N ASP A 111 -18.94 -17.27 -5.89
CA ASP A 111 -17.93 -17.96 -5.08
C ASP A 111 -16.76 -17.01 -4.75
N VAL A 112 -16.24 -16.30 -5.76
CA VAL A 112 -15.18 -15.30 -5.56
C VAL A 112 -15.62 -14.23 -4.58
N LYS A 113 -16.86 -13.74 -4.72
CA LYS A 113 -17.43 -12.76 -3.81
C LYS A 113 -17.56 -13.30 -2.37
N GLY A 114 -18.02 -14.53 -2.21
CA GLY A 114 -18.10 -15.19 -0.91
C GLY A 114 -16.75 -15.24 -0.20
N ILE A 115 -15.69 -15.62 -0.91
CA ILE A 115 -14.32 -15.64 -0.37
C ILE A 115 -13.84 -14.23 -0.01
N MET A 116 -14.12 -13.22 -0.84
CA MET A 116 -13.76 -11.83 -0.52
C MET A 116 -14.50 -11.30 0.71
N ASP A 117 -15.76 -11.68 0.93
CA ASP A 117 -16.51 -11.33 2.14
C ASP A 117 -15.92 -11.99 3.40
N GLU A 118 -15.41 -13.22 3.31
CA GLU A 118 -14.68 -13.88 4.40
C GLU A 118 -13.32 -13.23 4.64
N ASN A 119 -12.59 -12.90 3.57
CA ASN A 119 -11.34 -12.16 3.66
C ASN A 119 -11.54 -10.81 4.37
N LEU A 120 -12.59 -10.08 4.03
CA LEU A 120 -12.93 -8.80 4.68
C LEU A 120 -13.14 -8.96 6.18
N LYS A 121 -13.89 -9.99 6.61
CA LYS A 121 -14.12 -10.29 8.03
C LYS A 121 -12.82 -10.64 8.74
N THR A 122 -12.03 -11.52 8.14
CA THR A 122 -10.75 -11.99 8.69
C THR A 122 -9.75 -10.84 8.81
N LEU A 123 -9.62 -10.01 7.76
CA LEU A 123 -8.77 -8.82 7.76
C LEU A 123 -9.19 -7.86 8.88
N ASN A 124 -10.47 -7.53 8.95
CA ASN A 124 -11.00 -6.58 9.93
C ASN A 124 -10.83 -7.06 11.39
N ASN A 125 -10.76 -8.36 11.64
CA ASN A 125 -10.44 -8.89 12.97
C ASN A 125 -8.98 -8.66 13.38
N GLN A 126 -8.09 -8.49 12.40
CA GLN A 126 -6.65 -8.24 12.62
C GLN A 126 -6.29 -6.75 12.63
N LEU A 127 -7.22 -5.87 12.25
CA LEU A 127 -6.98 -4.44 12.12
C LEU A 127 -7.50 -3.66 13.33
N PRO A 128 -6.79 -2.59 13.73
CA PRO A 128 -7.30 -1.63 14.70
C PRO A 128 -8.63 -1.02 14.22
N PRO A 129 -9.51 -0.57 15.13
CA PRO A 129 -10.82 -0.04 14.76
C PRO A 129 -10.82 1.08 13.73
N PHE A 130 -9.79 1.94 13.75
CA PHE A 130 -9.64 3.07 12.83
C PHE A 130 -9.10 2.70 11.43
N CYS A 131 -8.62 1.46 11.27
CA CYS A 131 -8.11 0.93 10.00
C CYS A 131 -9.09 -0.05 9.34
N LYS A 132 -10.28 -0.25 9.88
CA LYS A 132 -11.24 -1.22 9.34
C LYS A 132 -11.68 -0.85 7.94
N ILE A 133 -11.69 -1.86 7.08
CA ILE A 133 -12.11 -1.77 5.69
C ILE A 133 -13.63 -1.90 5.62
N ALA A 134 -14.28 -0.99 4.90
CA ALA A 134 -15.73 -0.98 4.76
C ALA A 134 -16.23 -2.01 3.73
N ALA A 135 -15.47 -2.22 2.65
CA ALA A 135 -15.81 -3.16 1.59
C ALA A 135 -14.56 -3.61 0.82
N ILE A 136 -14.64 -4.79 0.21
CA ILE A 136 -13.73 -5.23 -0.87
C ILE A 136 -14.49 -5.07 -2.19
N GLU A 137 -13.87 -4.38 -3.16
CA GLU A 137 -14.37 -4.24 -4.52
C GLU A 137 -13.46 -5.03 -5.47
N ILE A 138 -14.04 -5.94 -6.23
CA ILE A 138 -13.31 -6.79 -7.17
C ILE A 138 -13.02 -6.02 -8.45
N GLN A 139 -11.74 -5.96 -8.81
CA GLN A 139 -11.26 -5.41 -10.08
C GLN A 139 -11.11 -6.54 -11.10
N LYS A 140 -11.88 -6.50 -12.19
CA LYS A 140 -11.82 -7.52 -13.24
C LYS A 140 -10.51 -7.47 -14.04
N GLU A 141 -9.94 -6.28 -14.17
CA GLU A 141 -8.69 -6.04 -14.89
C GLU A 141 -7.53 -5.86 -13.90
N GLU A 142 -6.33 -6.27 -14.33
CA GLU A 142 -5.11 -6.01 -13.57
C GLU A 142 -4.90 -4.51 -13.35
N PHE A 143 -4.32 -4.17 -12.19
CA PHE A 143 -3.95 -2.79 -11.93
C PHE A 143 -2.87 -2.28 -12.89
N GLN A 144 -3.03 -1.05 -13.36
CA GLN A 144 -1.99 -0.40 -14.14
C GLN A 144 -0.73 -0.17 -13.29
N LYS A 145 0.42 -0.58 -13.81
CA LYS A 145 1.69 -0.55 -13.10
C LYS A 145 2.69 0.39 -13.77
N THR A 146 3.63 0.87 -12.99
CA THR A 146 4.82 1.56 -13.47
C THR A 146 5.81 0.54 -14.06
N ALA A 147 6.88 1.02 -14.73
CA ALA A 147 7.97 0.17 -15.20
C ALA A 147 8.64 -0.65 -14.06
N LYS A 148 8.53 -0.19 -12.80
CA LYS A 148 9.02 -0.89 -11.60
C LYS A 148 7.98 -1.83 -10.99
N LYS A 149 6.92 -2.18 -11.72
CA LYS A 149 5.80 -3.04 -11.28
C LYS A 149 5.01 -2.52 -10.07
N SER A 150 5.14 -1.26 -9.69
CA SER A 150 4.31 -0.65 -8.63
C SER A 150 2.99 -0.16 -9.21
N ILE A 151 1.88 -0.42 -8.52
CA ILE A 151 0.54 0.01 -8.93
C ILE A 151 0.47 1.55 -8.98
N LYS A 152 -0.10 2.09 -10.05
CA LYS A 152 -0.33 3.53 -10.22
C LYS A 152 -1.56 3.97 -9.43
N ARG A 153 -1.42 4.07 -8.09
CA ARG A 153 -2.53 4.36 -7.16
C ARG A 153 -3.36 5.60 -7.53
N TYR A 154 -2.75 6.60 -8.16
CA TYR A 154 -3.42 7.84 -8.56
C TYR A 154 -4.52 7.66 -9.60
N LEU A 155 -4.58 6.50 -10.26
CA LEU A 155 -5.65 6.15 -11.19
C LEU A 155 -6.90 5.59 -10.49
N TYR A 156 -6.77 5.20 -9.24
CA TYR A 156 -7.83 4.55 -8.46
C TYR A 156 -8.16 5.44 -7.25
N LYS A 157 -9.30 6.12 -7.29
CA LYS A 157 -9.78 7.03 -6.25
C LYS A 157 -11.25 6.75 -5.95
#